data_91061c293f83050c1117167b47fe4d9e
#
_entry.id   91061c293f83050c1117167b47fe4d9e
#
_cell.length_a   1.000
_cell.length_b   1.000
_cell.length_c   1.000
_cell.angle_alpha   90.00
_cell.angle_beta   90.00
_cell.angle_gamma   90.00
#
_symmetry.space_group_name_H-M   'P 1'
#
loop_
_entity.id
_entity.type
_entity.pdbx_description
1 polymer ?
#
loop_
_entity_poly.entity_id
_entity_poly.type
_entity_poly.pdbx_seq_one_letter_code
_entity_poly.pdbx_strand_id
1 'polypeptide(L)'
;MTIIKRIAAPKWWPIEKKTKKFVIKPRGPYLKDLSLPLLVLIRDVLKIAENEREASKIIKKGEILIDGRKRKDPKFGVGLFNTIEIPSMKKAYRAVPKKGLIFIEISEKEAKLKICKIINKKSLKGKKNQINLNDGRNILTNENYSTQDSLLIEVPEQKIIDHIKFAENSTCVIFKGKNAGKIGKIKTIEKDRVLIGDEKTIEVPKNFVIMVGREGPLIKLE
;
A
#
# COMPACT_ATOMS: atom_id res chain seq x y z
N MET A 1 9.45 -13.94 -16.49
CA MET A 1 9.62 -14.95 -15.41
C MET A 1 8.59 -14.74 -14.32
N THR A 2 7.93 -15.81 -13.88
CA THR A 2 6.83 -15.78 -12.88
C THR A 2 7.25 -16.19 -11.47
N ILE A 3 8.50 -16.62 -11.31
CA ILE A 3 9.11 -17.09 -10.06
C ILE A 3 10.47 -16.42 -9.86
N ILE A 4 10.90 -16.33 -8.61
CA ILE A 4 12.23 -15.82 -8.23
C ILE A 4 12.92 -16.82 -7.29
N LYS A 5 14.25 -16.78 -7.22
CA LYS A 5 14.98 -17.54 -6.19
C LYS A 5 14.62 -16.99 -4.81
N ARG A 6 14.33 -17.84 -3.83
CA ARG A 6 13.99 -17.42 -2.45
C ARG A 6 15.06 -16.53 -1.81
N ILE A 7 16.31 -16.80 -2.10
CA ILE A 7 17.45 -15.98 -1.63
C ILE A 7 17.34 -14.53 -2.15
N ALA A 8 16.83 -14.33 -3.38
CA ALA A 8 16.64 -13.02 -3.99
C ALA A 8 15.31 -12.34 -3.63
N ALA A 9 14.51 -12.95 -2.77
CA ALA A 9 13.29 -12.33 -2.23
C ALA A 9 13.65 -11.20 -1.25
N PRO A 10 12.82 -10.16 -1.13
CA PRO A 10 13.01 -9.10 -0.15
C PRO A 10 13.23 -9.65 1.26
N LYS A 11 14.11 -9.00 2.03
CA LYS A 11 14.48 -9.50 3.38
C LYS A 11 13.30 -9.52 4.35
N TRP A 12 12.33 -8.67 4.17
CA TRP A 12 11.16 -8.52 5.02
C TRP A 12 10.05 -9.56 4.75
N TRP A 13 10.12 -10.31 3.63
CA TRP A 13 9.16 -11.37 3.40
C TRP A 13 9.29 -12.46 4.47
N PRO A 14 8.18 -12.84 5.13
CA PRO A 14 8.18 -13.84 6.20
C PRO A 14 8.29 -15.25 5.64
N ILE A 15 9.35 -15.53 4.91
CA ILE A 15 9.61 -16.82 4.27
C ILE A 15 10.99 -17.35 4.66
N GLU A 16 11.08 -18.62 4.94
CA GLU A 16 12.35 -19.30 5.16
C GLU A 16 13.12 -19.40 3.84
N LYS A 17 14.32 -18.81 3.76
CA LYS A 17 15.05 -18.65 2.51
C LYS A 17 15.70 -19.93 1.99
N LYS A 18 16.05 -20.85 2.89
CA LYS A 18 16.82 -22.07 2.54
C LYS A 18 15.98 -23.32 2.32
N THR A 19 14.69 -23.34 2.69
CA THR A 19 13.83 -24.53 2.60
C THR A 19 13.47 -24.94 1.18
N LYS A 20 13.24 -23.99 0.30
CA LYS A 20 12.89 -24.21 -1.12
C LYS A 20 13.66 -23.27 -2.04
N LYS A 21 13.96 -23.72 -3.26
CA LYS A 21 14.74 -22.95 -4.23
C LYS A 21 14.00 -21.71 -4.75
N PHE A 22 12.70 -21.80 -4.98
CA PHE A 22 11.92 -20.76 -5.63
C PHE A 22 10.74 -20.28 -4.79
N VAL A 23 10.28 -19.05 -5.08
CA VAL A 23 9.06 -18.45 -4.56
C VAL A 23 8.34 -17.68 -5.67
N ILE A 24 7.03 -17.56 -5.55
CA ILE A 24 6.20 -16.80 -6.48
C ILE A 24 6.60 -15.33 -6.47
N LYS A 25 6.74 -14.74 -7.68
CA LYS A 25 6.95 -13.31 -7.86
C LYS A 25 5.60 -12.59 -7.87
N PRO A 26 5.45 -11.47 -7.13
CA PRO A 26 4.22 -10.68 -7.16
C PRO A 26 4.01 -10.08 -8.56
N ARG A 27 2.74 -10.03 -8.98
CA ARG A 27 2.26 -9.34 -10.18
C ARG A 27 1.41 -8.15 -9.78
N GLY A 28 1.47 -7.09 -10.54
CA GLY A 28 0.68 -5.89 -10.29
C GLY A 28 1.51 -4.62 -10.38
N PRO A 29 0.94 -3.48 -10.00
CA PRO A 29 1.55 -2.17 -10.18
C PRO A 29 2.66 -1.86 -9.17
N TYR A 30 2.71 -2.62 -8.07
CA TYR A 30 3.67 -2.35 -7.01
C TYR A 30 5.06 -2.92 -7.32
N LEU A 31 6.07 -2.19 -6.90
CA LEU A 31 7.44 -2.69 -6.91
C LEU A 31 7.54 -3.96 -6.05
N LYS A 32 8.37 -4.92 -6.47
CA LYS A 32 8.62 -6.18 -5.76
C LYS A 32 8.99 -5.95 -4.29
N ASP A 33 9.79 -4.92 -4.01
CA ASP A 33 10.28 -4.61 -2.67
C ASP A 33 9.21 -3.99 -1.76
N LEU A 34 8.08 -3.56 -2.32
CA LEU A 34 6.94 -2.96 -1.62
C LEU A 34 5.65 -3.77 -1.79
N SER A 35 5.77 -5.04 -2.15
CA SER A 35 4.62 -5.92 -2.34
C SER A 35 4.90 -7.34 -1.88
N LEU A 36 3.85 -8.02 -1.48
CA LEU A 36 3.85 -9.43 -1.09
C LEU A 36 2.85 -10.19 -1.96
N PRO A 37 3.21 -11.36 -2.53
CA PRO A 37 2.25 -12.18 -3.27
C PRO A 37 1.10 -12.63 -2.36
N LEU A 38 -0.13 -12.61 -2.87
CA LEU A 38 -1.33 -13.00 -2.12
C LEU A 38 -1.22 -14.41 -1.54
N LEU A 39 -0.62 -15.34 -2.27
CA LEU A 39 -0.38 -16.69 -1.78
C LEU A 39 0.50 -16.71 -0.51
N VAL A 40 1.58 -15.94 -0.50
CA VAL A 40 2.49 -15.84 0.64
C VAL A 40 1.79 -15.16 1.82
N LEU A 41 0.96 -14.15 1.55
CA LEU A 41 0.16 -13.48 2.57
C LEU A 41 -0.76 -14.46 3.29
N ILE A 42 -1.53 -15.26 2.56
CA ILE A 42 -2.52 -16.18 3.13
C ILE A 42 -1.85 -17.33 3.90
N ARG A 43 -0.75 -17.87 3.37
CA ARG A 43 -0.06 -19.02 3.98
C ARG A 43 0.88 -18.61 5.11
N ASP A 44 1.78 -17.65 4.85
CA ASP A 44 2.92 -17.40 5.73
C ASP A 44 2.65 -16.27 6.75
N VAL A 45 1.81 -15.29 6.40
CA VAL A 45 1.48 -14.15 7.29
C VAL A 45 0.22 -14.41 8.09
N LEU A 46 -0.90 -14.62 7.41
CA LEU A 46 -2.20 -14.79 8.05
C LEU A 46 -2.42 -16.23 8.56
N LYS A 47 -1.61 -17.18 8.09
CA LYS A 47 -1.67 -18.61 8.48
C LYS A 47 -3.06 -19.24 8.34
N ILE A 48 -3.81 -18.81 7.32
CA ILE A 48 -5.16 -19.30 7.03
C ILE A 48 -5.10 -20.66 6.33
N ALA A 49 -4.01 -20.94 5.64
CA ALA A 49 -3.74 -22.18 4.94
C ALA A 49 -2.33 -22.67 5.29
N GLU A 50 -2.19 -23.99 5.48
CA GLU A 50 -0.89 -24.61 5.76
C GLU A 50 -0.06 -24.78 4.49
N ASN A 51 -0.71 -25.16 3.40
CA ASN A 51 -0.09 -25.56 2.15
C ASN A 51 -0.37 -24.58 1.00
N GLU A 52 0.53 -24.58 0.02
CA GLU A 52 0.36 -23.79 -1.21
C GLU A 52 -0.88 -24.20 -2.01
N ARG A 53 -1.21 -25.50 -2.03
CA ARG A 53 -2.40 -26.03 -2.74
C ARG A 53 -3.68 -25.51 -2.10
N GLU A 54 -3.76 -25.53 -0.77
CA GLU A 54 -4.88 -25.03 0.01
C GLU A 54 -5.05 -23.52 -0.17
N ALA A 55 -3.98 -22.73 0.03
CA ALA A 55 -3.98 -21.29 -0.20
C ALA A 55 -4.44 -20.95 -1.63
N SER A 56 -3.93 -21.66 -2.63
CA SER A 56 -4.33 -21.45 -4.02
C SER A 56 -5.80 -21.79 -4.26
N LYS A 57 -6.35 -22.82 -3.59
CA LYS A 57 -7.76 -23.20 -3.69
C LYS A 57 -8.67 -22.11 -3.12
N ILE A 58 -8.36 -21.59 -1.94
CA ILE A 58 -9.08 -20.48 -1.29
C ILE A 58 -9.06 -19.22 -2.19
N ILE A 59 -7.89 -18.85 -2.71
CA ILE A 59 -7.74 -17.68 -3.57
C ILE A 59 -8.54 -17.86 -4.87
N LYS A 60 -8.44 -19.01 -5.53
CA LYS A 60 -9.15 -19.28 -6.80
C LYS A 60 -10.67 -19.29 -6.66
N LYS A 61 -11.20 -19.69 -5.51
CA LYS A 61 -12.63 -19.59 -5.19
C LYS A 61 -13.10 -18.12 -5.10
N GLY A 62 -12.18 -17.17 -4.89
CA GLY A 62 -12.51 -15.75 -4.77
C GLY A 62 -13.10 -15.39 -3.41
N GLU A 63 -12.69 -16.08 -2.36
CA GLU A 63 -13.10 -15.82 -0.98
C GLU A 63 -12.37 -14.61 -0.38
N ILE A 64 -11.38 -14.05 -1.10
CA ILE A 64 -10.55 -12.93 -0.64
C ILE A 64 -10.81 -11.71 -1.53
N LEU A 65 -11.11 -10.59 -0.87
CA LEU A 65 -11.22 -9.30 -1.52
C LEU A 65 -9.98 -8.47 -1.23
N ILE A 66 -9.49 -7.79 -2.25
CA ILE A 66 -8.42 -6.77 -2.09
C ILE A 66 -8.97 -5.47 -2.65
N ASP A 67 -8.99 -4.44 -1.82
CA ASP A 67 -9.62 -3.16 -2.10
C ASP A 67 -11.08 -3.34 -2.61
N GLY A 68 -11.87 -4.18 -1.93
CA GLY A 68 -13.26 -4.49 -2.24
C GLY A 68 -13.46 -5.36 -3.51
N ARG A 69 -12.40 -5.81 -4.19
CA ARG A 69 -12.50 -6.63 -5.41
C ARG A 69 -12.00 -8.05 -5.19
N LYS A 70 -12.79 -9.04 -5.60
CA LYS A 70 -12.39 -10.47 -5.55
C LYS A 70 -11.15 -10.72 -6.39
N ARG A 71 -10.09 -11.26 -5.77
CA ARG A 71 -8.84 -11.62 -6.46
C ARG A 71 -8.67 -13.11 -6.49
N LYS A 72 -8.51 -13.66 -7.71
CA LYS A 72 -8.36 -15.10 -7.97
C LYS A 72 -6.93 -15.49 -8.38
N ASP A 73 -6.02 -14.52 -8.56
CA ASP A 73 -4.61 -14.78 -8.91
C ASP A 73 -3.76 -14.90 -7.65
N PRO A 74 -3.17 -16.08 -7.35
CA PRO A 74 -2.25 -16.27 -6.22
C PRO A 74 -1.00 -15.38 -6.29
N LYS A 75 -0.65 -14.91 -7.50
CA LYS A 75 0.51 -14.03 -7.75
C LYS A 75 0.18 -12.56 -7.58
N PHE A 76 -1.07 -12.21 -7.33
CA PHE A 76 -1.44 -10.80 -7.13
C PHE A 76 -0.59 -10.17 -6.02
N GLY A 77 0.06 -9.05 -6.32
CA GLY A 77 0.90 -8.32 -5.37
C GLY A 77 0.05 -7.43 -4.47
N VAL A 78 0.03 -7.75 -3.18
CA VAL A 78 -0.56 -6.89 -2.15
C VAL A 78 0.50 -5.86 -1.77
N GLY A 79 0.20 -4.60 -1.95
CA GLY A 79 1.11 -3.49 -1.71
C GLY A 79 0.63 -2.53 -0.64
N LEU A 80 1.25 -1.37 -0.61
CA LEU A 80 1.05 -0.34 0.40
C LEU A 80 -0.42 0.10 0.48
N PHE A 81 -0.93 0.16 1.71
CA PHE A 81 -2.32 0.54 2.05
C PHE A 81 -3.43 -0.29 1.38
N ASN A 82 -3.10 -1.42 0.73
CA ASN A 82 -4.15 -2.33 0.31
C ASN A 82 -4.94 -2.83 1.52
N THR A 83 -6.26 -2.91 1.36
CA THR A 83 -7.16 -3.56 2.31
C THR A 83 -7.43 -4.98 1.85
N ILE A 84 -7.39 -5.92 2.76
CA ILE A 84 -7.62 -7.35 2.53
C ILE A 84 -8.81 -7.74 3.39
N GLU A 85 -9.89 -8.17 2.76
CA GLU A 85 -11.09 -8.59 3.44
C GLU A 85 -11.31 -10.09 3.23
N ILE A 86 -11.65 -10.79 4.30
CA ILE A 86 -11.94 -12.22 4.31
C ILE A 86 -13.34 -12.39 4.91
N PRO A 87 -14.39 -12.31 4.08
CA PRO A 87 -15.77 -12.32 4.54
C PRO A 87 -16.13 -13.57 5.35
N SER A 88 -15.56 -14.73 4.98
CA SER A 88 -15.77 -16.00 5.70
C SER A 88 -15.33 -15.96 7.16
N MET A 89 -14.34 -15.13 7.49
CA MET A 89 -13.81 -14.95 8.85
C MET A 89 -14.28 -13.65 9.51
N LYS A 90 -15.01 -12.79 8.79
CA LYS A 90 -15.39 -11.43 9.23
C LYS A 90 -14.19 -10.60 9.69
N LYS A 91 -13.07 -10.75 9.00
CA LYS A 91 -11.81 -10.05 9.31
C LYS A 91 -11.34 -9.21 8.14
N ALA A 92 -10.85 -8.04 8.45
CA ALA A 92 -10.23 -7.14 7.48
C ALA A 92 -8.84 -6.71 7.97
N TYR A 93 -7.90 -6.60 7.03
CA TYR A 93 -6.52 -6.22 7.31
C TYR A 93 -6.10 -5.09 6.39
N ARG A 94 -5.15 -4.27 6.83
CA ARG A 94 -4.50 -3.23 6.02
C ARG A 94 -3.00 -3.46 5.99
N ALA A 95 -2.42 -3.34 4.80
CA ALA A 95 -0.97 -3.38 4.60
C ALA A 95 -0.36 -2.01 4.95
N VAL A 96 0.42 -1.95 6.01
CA VAL A 96 1.04 -0.72 6.53
C VAL A 96 2.56 -0.81 6.36
N PRO A 97 3.25 0.29 6.00
CA PRO A 97 4.70 0.29 5.89
C PRO A 97 5.36 0.17 7.26
N LYS A 98 6.36 -0.67 7.33
CA LYS A 98 7.30 -0.77 8.45
C LYS A 98 8.68 -1.08 7.85
N LYS A 99 9.51 -1.89 8.45
CA LYS A 99 10.69 -2.44 7.75
C LYS A 99 10.27 -3.47 6.69
N GLY A 100 9.41 -3.06 5.76
CA GLY A 100 8.66 -3.85 4.79
C GLY A 100 7.17 -3.51 4.88
N LEU A 101 6.30 -4.52 4.77
CA LEU A 101 4.87 -4.39 5.01
C LEU A 101 4.47 -5.26 6.20
N ILE A 102 3.68 -4.71 7.09
CA ILE A 102 2.94 -5.42 8.13
C ILE A 102 1.45 -5.33 7.83
N PHE A 103 0.69 -6.27 8.37
CA PHE A 103 -0.75 -6.37 8.17
C PHE A 103 -1.44 -6.21 9.52
N ILE A 104 -2.15 -5.12 9.68
CA ILE A 104 -2.90 -4.79 10.90
C ILE A 104 -4.39 -5.07 10.69
N GLU A 105 -5.05 -5.53 11.73
CA GLU A 105 -6.49 -5.75 11.72
C GLU A 105 -7.22 -4.41 11.81
N ILE A 106 -8.23 -4.24 10.95
CA ILE A 106 -9.02 -3.02 10.83
C ILE A 106 -10.51 -3.35 10.84
N SER A 107 -11.34 -2.34 11.07
CA SER A 107 -12.80 -2.49 10.97
C SER A 107 -13.27 -2.60 9.52
N GLU A 108 -14.42 -3.22 9.30
CA GLU A 108 -15.02 -3.31 7.95
C GLU A 108 -15.32 -1.94 7.32
N LYS A 109 -15.65 -0.94 8.15
CA LYS A 109 -15.85 0.45 7.68
C LYS A 109 -14.57 1.04 7.14
N GLU A 110 -13.45 0.85 7.85
CA GLU A 110 -12.13 1.31 7.42
C GLU A 110 -11.60 0.54 6.21
N ALA A 111 -12.03 -0.70 6.01
CA ALA A 111 -11.61 -1.50 4.86
C ALA A 111 -12.01 -0.87 3.51
N LYS A 112 -13.05 -0.03 3.51
CA LYS A 112 -13.50 0.71 2.33
C LYS A 112 -12.67 1.97 2.04
N LEU A 113 -11.80 2.38 2.98
CA LEU A 113 -11.01 3.60 2.86
C LEU A 113 -9.55 3.27 2.53
N LYS A 114 -8.99 3.97 1.57
CA LYS A 114 -7.60 3.81 1.15
C LYS A 114 -6.94 5.14 0.86
N ILE A 115 -5.71 5.32 1.34
CA ILE A 115 -4.87 6.46 0.98
C ILE A 115 -3.99 6.09 -0.21
N CYS A 116 -3.99 6.95 -1.21
CA CYS A 116 -3.16 6.82 -2.40
C CYS A 116 -2.41 8.11 -2.68
N LYS A 117 -1.11 7.99 -2.97
CA LYS A 117 -0.26 9.11 -3.35
C LYS A 117 -0.35 9.38 -4.84
N ILE A 118 -0.44 10.64 -5.23
CA ILE A 118 -0.39 11.07 -6.62
C ILE A 118 1.07 11.05 -7.10
N ILE A 119 1.37 10.17 -8.05
CA ILE A 119 2.70 10.07 -8.66
C ILE A 119 2.83 11.01 -9.84
N ASN A 120 1.83 11.03 -10.71
CA ASN A 120 1.87 11.77 -11.95
C ASN A 120 0.49 12.34 -12.29
N LYS A 121 0.49 13.38 -13.13
CA LYS A 121 -0.70 14.06 -13.62
C LYS A 121 -0.54 14.31 -15.10
N LYS A 122 -1.61 14.05 -15.88
CA LYS A 122 -1.68 14.33 -17.31
C LYS A 122 -2.95 15.09 -17.61
N SER A 123 -2.82 16.26 -18.23
CA SER A 123 -3.97 17.01 -18.73
C SER A 123 -4.45 16.40 -20.04
N LEU A 124 -5.76 16.24 -20.16
CA LEU A 124 -6.44 15.68 -21.31
C LEU A 124 -7.28 16.76 -22.01
N LYS A 125 -7.73 16.46 -23.24
CA LYS A 125 -8.68 17.32 -23.95
C LYS A 125 -9.97 17.49 -23.13
N GLY A 126 -10.59 18.68 -23.18
CA GLY A 126 -11.84 18.95 -22.46
C GLY A 126 -11.67 19.32 -20.97
N LYS A 127 -10.55 19.96 -20.61
CA LYS A 127 -10.24 20.41 -19.22
C LYS A 127 -10.24 19.30 -18.17
N LYS A 128 -10.10 18.05 -18.59
CA LYS A 128 -9.99 16.89 -17.67
C LYS A 128 -8.55 16.61 -17.33
N ASN A 129 -8.29 16.25 -16.07
CA ASN A 129 -7.00 15.79 -15.59
C ASN A 129 -7.05 14.30 -15.27
N GLN A 130 -6.09 13.55 -15.76
CA GLN A 130 -5.86 12.18 -15.35
C GLN A 130 -4.78 12.17 -14.27
N ILE A 131 -5.11 11.60 -13.12
CA ILE A 131 -4.22 11.45 -11.98
C ILE A 131 -3.80 10.00 -11.90
N ASN A 132 -2.50 9.76 -11.85
CA ASN A 132 -1.93 8.43 -11.72
C ASN A 132 -1.50 8.20 -10.27
N LEU A 133 -2.06 7.19 -9.62
CA LEU A 133 -1.82 6.86 -8.23
C LEU A 133 -0.71 5.82 -8.07
N ASN A 134 -0.13 5.76 -6.88
CA ASN A 134 0.96 4.84 -6.53
C ASN A 134 0.55 3.36 -6.55
N ASP A 135 -0.74 3.06 -6.57
CA ASP A 135 -1.29 1.71 -6.67
C ASP A 135 -1.62 1.29 -8.12
N GLY A 136 -1.26 2.13 -9.10
CA GLY A 136 -1.49 1.90 -10.52
C GLY A 136 -2.89 2.24 -11.01
N ARG A 137 -3.74 2.81 -10.16
CA ARG A 137 -5.06 3.33 -10.56
C ARG A 137 -4.91 4.68 -11.22
N ASN A 138 -5.82 4.96 -12.14
CA ASN A 138 -5.94 6.25 -12.80
C ASN A 138 -7.34 6.79 -12.55
N ILE A 139 -7.42 8.03 -12.06
CA ILE A 139 -8.67 8.74 -11.81
C ILE A 139 -8.77 9.92 -12.75
N LEU A 140 -9.94 10.09 -13.38
CA LEU A 140 -10.27 11.25 -14.18
C LEU A 140 -11.06 12.25 -13.34
N THR A 141 -10.58 13.49 -13.31
CA THR A 141 -11.20 14.56 -12.53
C THR A 141 -11.11 15.90 -13.26
N ASN A 142 -12.00 16.81 -12.91
CA ASN A 142 -11.94 18.20 -13.37
C ASN A 142 -11.14 19.08 -12.39
N GLU A 143 -10.88 18.57 -11.18
CA GLU A 143 -10.15 19.29 -10.16
C GLU A 143 -8.64 19.26 -10.42
N ASN A 144 -7.97 20.26 -9.86
CA ASN A 144 -6.53 20.42 -10.02
C ASN A 144 -5.78 19.95 -8.75
N TYR A 145 -5.20 18.77 -8.81
CA TYR A 145 -4.35 18.22 -7.75
C TYR A 145 -2.88 18.34 -8.11
N SER A 146 -2.02 18.42 -7.12
CA SER A 146 -0.57 18.46 -7.30
C SER A 146 0.04 17.05 -7.18
N THR A 147 1.18 16.85 -7.84
CA THR A 147 1.99 15.65 -7.61
C THR A 147 2.53 15.65 -6.18
N GLN A 148 2.74 14.48 -5.59
CA GLN A 148 3.10 14.23 -4.20
C GLN A 148 1.94 14.36 -3.19
N ASP A 149 0.83 15.01 -3.53
CA ASP A 149 -0.37 15.01 -2.69
C ASP A 149 -0.90 13.58 -2.51
N SER A 150 -1.70 13.39 -1.48
CA SER A 150 -2.39 12.12 -1.23
C SER A 150 -3.89 12.30 -1.30
N LEU A 151 -4.57 11.28 -1.77
CA LEU A 151 -6.03 11.22 -1.83
C LEU A 151 -6.53 10.11 -0.91
N LEU A 152 -7.55 10.41 -0.12
CA LEU A 152 -8.37 9.41 0.54
C LEU A 152 -9.46 8.99 -0.43
N ILE A 153 -9.45 7.75 -0.84
CA ILE A 153 -10.42 7.20 -1.81
C ILE A 153 -11.25 6.10 -1.18
N GLU A 154 -12.50 6.03 -1.59
CA GLU A 154 -13.39 4.91 -1.30
C GLU A 154 -13.17 3.79 -2.31
N VAL A 155 -12.98 2.58 -1.81
CA VAL A 155 -12.80 1.38 -2.63
C VAL A 155 -14.03 0.47 -2.48
N PRO A 156 -14.51 -0.20 -3.53
CA PRO A 156 -13.89 -0.36 -4.86
C PRO A 156 -14.21 0.75 -5.88
N GLU A 157 -15.10 1.71 -5.56
CA GLU A 157 -15.68 2.68 -6.50
C GLU A 157 -14.68 3.74 -6.99
N GLN A 158 -13.60 3.98 -6.23
CA GLN A 158 -12.57 4.99 -6.49
C GLN A 158 -13.08 6.43 -6.36
N LYS A 159 -14.09 6.65 -5.50
CA LYS A 159 -14.59 7.98 -5.19
C LYS A 159 -13.58 8.71 -4.29
N ILE A 160 -13.23 9.94 -4.64
CA ILE A 160 -12.37 10.80 -3.82
C ILE A 160 -13.22 11.32 -2.67
N ILE A 161 -12.77 11.06 -1.43
CA ILE A 161 -13.43 11.54 -0.21
C ILE A 161 -12.73 12.78 0.30
N ASP A 162 -11.40 12.77 0.37
CA ASP A 162 -10.61 13.88 0.87
C ASP A 162 -9.28 14.02 0.10
N HIS A 163 -8.75 15.23 0.12
CA HIS A 163 -7.48 15.59 -0.49
C HIS A 163 -6.52 16.12 0.57
N ILE A 164 -5.39 15.46 0.72
CA ILE A 164 -4.34 15.81 1.67
C ILE A 164 -3.18 16.42 0.87
N LYS A 165 -3.02 17.74 1.00
CA LYS A 165 -1.94 18.46 0.34
C LYS A 165 -0.58 18.09 0.94
N PHE A 166 0.43 18.04 0.11
CA PHE A 166 1.82 17.92 0.54
C PHE A 166 2.31 19.27 1.05
N ALA A 167 2.09 19.54 2.33
CA ALA A 167 2.38 20.82 2.99
C ALA A 167 3.08 20.61 4.33
N GLU A 168 3.69 21.66 4.84
CA GLU A 168 4.25 21.70 6.18
C GLU A 168 3.15 21.51 7.24
N ASN A 169 3.52 21.02 8.41
CA ASN A 169 2.65 20.63 9.53
C ASN A 169 1.67 19.48 9.25
N SER A 170 1.63 18.92 8.04
CA SER A 170 0.79 17.76 7.74
C SER A 170 1.42 16.46 8.20
N THR A 171 0.58 15.51 8.64
CA THR A 171 1.03 14.19 9.11
C THR A 171 1.36 13.28 7.93
N CYS A 172 2.52 12.67 7.99
CA CYS A 172 3.02 11.77 6.94
C CYS A 172 3.58 10.47 7.51
N VAL A 173 3.70 9.47 6.64
CA VAL A 173 4.38 8.21 6.92
C VAL A 173 5.50 7.97 5.93
N ILE A 174 6.62 7.48 6.43
CA ILE A 174 7.77 7.09 5.61
C ILE A 174 7.55 5.62 5.19
N PHE A 175 7.45 5.34 3.90
CA PHE A 175 7.19 3.98 3.43
C PHE A 175 8.42 3.26 2.87
N LYS A 176 9.55 3.95 2.71
CA LYS A 176 10.79 3.37 2.18
C LYS A 176 12.02 3.89 2.91
N GLY A 177 13.09 3.09 2.96
CA GLY A 177 14.38 3.44 3.55
C GLY A 177 14.53 2.96 5.00
N LYS A 178 15.60 3.42 5.67
CA LYS A 178 15.97 3.03 7.04
C LYS A 178 14.89 3.38 8.08
N ASN A 179 14.18 4.48 7.84
CA ASN A 179 13.15 5.01 8.73
C ASN A 179 11.71 4.61 8.31
N ALA A 180 11.57 3.60 7.44
CA ALA A 180 10.25 3.14 7.01
C ALA A 180 9.36 2.73 8.20
N GLY A 181 8.10 3.17 8.17
CA GLY A 181 7.09 2.96 9.19
C GLY A 181 7.00 4.06 10.24
N LYS A 182 7.93 5.03 10.26
CA LYS A 182 7.80 6.17 11.16
C LYS A 182 6.74 7.14 10.65
N ILE A 183 5.91 7.59 11.58
CA ILE A 183 4.90 8.63 11.38
C ILE A 183 5.42 9.90 12.01
N GLY A 184 5.18 11.02 11.40
CA GLY A 184 5.57 12.33 11.95
C GLY A 184 4.98 13.47 11.14
N LYS A 185 5.12 14.69 11.65
CA LYS A 185 4.72 15.91 10.93
C LYS A 185 5.87 16.43 10.07
N ILE A 186 5.56 17.00 8.94
CA ILE A 186 6.52 17.68 8.08
C ILE A 186 6.86 19.02 8.73
N LYS A 187 8.14 19.26 9.01
CA LYS A 187 8.63 20.57 9.51
C LYS A 187 8.95 21.52 8.36
N THR A 188 9.76 21.06 7.42
CA THR A 188 10.24 21.87 6.32
C THR A 188 10.33 21.03 5.04
N ILE A 189 9.99 21.66 3.93
CA ILE A 189 10.05 21.06 2.60
C ILE A 189 11.17 21.70 1.81
N GLU A 190 12.26 20.99 1.59
CA GLU A 190 13.34 21.38 0.72
C GLU A 190 13.10 20.91 -0.72
N LYS A 191 13.97 21.24 -1.67
CA LYS A 191 13.80 20.93 -3.09
C LYS A 191 13.55 19.45 -3.36
N ASP A 192 14.35 18.54 -2.80
CA ASP A 192 14.25 17.08 -3.01
C ASP A 192 14.02 16.29 -1.72
N ARG A 193 14.09 16.92 -0.57
CA ARG A 193 14.03 16.29 0.75
C ARG A 193 12.98 16.93 1.63
N VAL A 194 12.64 16.24 2.69
CA VAL A 194 11.67 16.66 3.69
C VAL A 194 12.22 16.37 5.06
N LEU A 195 12.13 17.32 5.94
CA LEU A 195 12.45 17.19 7.36
C LEU A 195 11.17 16.79 8.12
N ILE A 196 11.21 15.64 8.79
CA ILE A 196 10.05 15.05 9.48
C ILE A 196 10.41 14.83 10.95
N GLY A 197 9.47 15.06 11.84
CA GLY A 197 9.55 14.74 13.27
C GLY A 197 9.50 15.98 14.17
N ASP A 198 9.12 15.78 15.43
CA ASP A 198 8.97 16.87 16.40
C ASP A 198 10.27 17.10 17.18
N GLU A 199 10.79 16.11 17.91
CA GLU A 199 12.02 16.23 18.70
C GLU A 199 13.27 15.85 17.91
N LYS A 200 13.22 14.74 17.17
CA LYS A 200 14.32 14.26 16.33
C LYS A 200 13.96 14.43 14.87
N THR A 201 14.56 15.40 14.23
CA THR A 201 14.37 15.66 12.80
C THR A 201 15.01 14.56 11.95
N ILE A 202 14.23 13.98 11.07
CA ILE A 202 14.67 12.94 10.13
C ILE A 202 14.58 13.51 8.73
N GLU A 203 15.70 13.54 8.03
CA GLU A 203 15.76 13.92 6.64
C GLU A 203 15.45 12.74 5.73
N VAL A 204 14.47 12.89 4.83
CA VAL A 204 13.98 11.85 3.95
C VAL A 204 13.69 12.41 2.56
N PRO A 205 14.00 11.67 1.45
CA PRO A 205 13.57 12.07 0.12
C PRO A 205 12.05 12.18 0.00
N LYS A 206 11.54 13.21 -0.68
CA LYS A 206 10.09 13.43 -0.91
C LYS A 206 9.36 12.21 -1.44
N ASN A 207 10.04 11.44 -2.31
CA ASN A 207 9.46 10.25 -2.92
C ASN A 207 9.21 9.09 -1.94
N PHE A 208 9.79 9.11 -0.73
CA PHE A 208 9.64 8.06 0.28
C PHE A 208 8.56 8.38 1.31
N VAL A 209 7.85 9.48 1.15
CA VAL A 209 6.86 9.98 2.08
C VAL A 209 5.47 9.94 1.44
N ILE A 210 4.46 9.56 2.22
CA ILE A 210 3.04 9.62 1.86
C ILE A 210 2.32 10.39 2.96
N MET A 211 1.48 11.35 2.55
CA MET A 211 0.62 12.09 3.47
C MET A 211 -0.51 11.18 3.93
N VAL A 212 -0.76 11.17 5.23
CA VAL A 212 -1.79 10.30 5.84
C VAL A 212 -2.86 11.08 6.58
N GLY A 213 -2.65 12.38 6.74
CA GLY A 213 -3.62 13.27 7.36
C GLY A 213 -3.09 14.69 7.51
N ARG A 214 -3.93 15.59 8.02
CA ARG A 214 -3.56 16.98 8.30
C ARG A 214 -2.97 17.09 9.72
N GLU A 215 -3.80 16.95 10.74
CA GLU A 215 -3.37 16.99 12.15
C GLU A 215 -3.00 15.62 12.71
N GLY A 216 -3.63 14.56 12.20
CA GLY A 216 -3.42 13.17 12.57
C GLY A 216 -3.71 12.21 11.40
N PRO A 217 -3.43 10.92 11.54
CA PRO A 217 -3.69 9.95 10.49
C PRO A 217 -5.19 9.72 10.30
N LEU A 218 -5.68 9.79 9.05
CA LEU A 218 -7.08 9.54 8.68
C LEU A 218 -7.43 8.04 8.61
N ILE A 219 -6.44 7.18 8.64
CA ILE A 219 -6.59 5.72 8.63
C ILE A 219 -5.78 5.11 9.77
N LYS A 220 -6.20 3.95 10.26
CA LYS A 220 -5.44 3.20 11.26
C LYS A 220 -4.10 2.75 10.66
N LEU A 221 -3.00 3.06 11.37
CA LEU A 221 -1.62 2.75 10.98
C LEU A 221 -0.88 1.90 12.00
N GLU A 222 -1.45 1.75 13.20
CA GLU A 222 -0.92 0.97 14.32
C GLU A 222 -2.01 0.07 14.93
#